data_559a18666c1a01d3b057142346690dcd
#
_entry.id   559a18666c1a01d3b057142346690dcd
#
_cell.length_a   1.000
_cell.length_b   1.000
_cell.length_c   1.000
_cell.angle_alpha   90.00
_cell.angle_beta   90.00
_cell.angle_gamma   90.00
#
_symmetry.space_group_name_H-M   'P 1'
#
loop_
_entity.id
_entity.type
_entity.pdbx_description
1 polymer ?
#
loop_
_entity_poly.entity_id
_entity_poly.type
_entity_poly.pdbx_seq_one_letter_code
_entity_poly.pdbx_strand_id
1 'polypeptide(L)'
;MVKVANRPGVLSRITGLFTRRGYNIESLVTGMTQDPSIYHITVAVIATDDEVELLARQLERCMEVICVKCDGGEDWEFVQKEMLLIRIPCDSPEKRVEIMNICALLSCKTAGVGKNSVIVEVSGDTSVITAALRSFEIFGDIEVIHSGTVGIDMY
;
A
#
# COMPACT_ATOMS: atom_id res chain seq x y z
N MET A 1 10.12 1.16 6.45
CA MET A 1 10.67 1.40 5.11
C MET A 1 12.13 0.96 5.04
N VAL A 2 12.54 0.26 3.99
CA VAL A 2 13.88 -0.34 3.90
C VAL A 2 14.48 -0.03 2.52
N LYS A 3 15.67 0.56 2.48
CA LYS A 3 16.47 0.68 1.25
C LYS A 3 17.43 -0.50 1.17
N VAL A 4 17.45 -1.20 0.05
CA VAL A 4 18.25 -2.41 -0.14
C VAL A 4 19.00 -2.41 -1.46
N ALA A 5 20.11 -3.14 -1.51
CA ALA A 5 20.77 -3.43 -2.78
C ALA A 5 19.87 -4.32 -3.66
N ASN A 6 19.74 -3.97 -4.93
CA ASN A 6 18.97 -4.75 -5.91
C ASN A 6 19.73 -6.03 -6.29
N ARG A 7 19.57 -7.08 -5.51
CA ARG A 7 20.21 -8.38 -5.72
C ARG A 7 19.19 -9.52 -5.62
N PRO A 8 19.35 -10.60 -6.38
CA PRO A 8 18.50 -11.78 -6.23
C PRO A 8 18.50 -12.30 -4.79
N GLY A 9 17.31 -12.67 -4.30
CA GLY A 9 17.14 -13.25 -2.95
C GLY A 9 17.00 -12.25 -1.79
N VAL A 10 17.23 -10.95 -2.00
CA VAL A 10 17.10 -9.95 -0.94
C VAL A 10 15.69 -9.91 -0.37
N LEU A 11 14.67 -9.88 -1.23
CA LEU A 11 13.28 -9.88 -0.79
C LEU A 11 12.94 -11.12 0.04
N SER A 12 13.36 -12.31 -0.40
CA SER A 12 13.15 -13.56 0.35
C SER A 12 13.84 -13.55 1.71
N ARG A 13 15.01 -12.92 1.81
CA ARG A 13 15.74 -12.78 3.08
C ARG A 13 15.00 -11.87 4.05
N ILE A 14 14.51 -10.73 3.56
CA ILE A 14 13.73 -9.76 4.35
C ILE A 14 12.43 -10.40 4.82
N THR A 15 11.61 -10.95 3.92
CA THR A 15 10.34 -11.59 4.29
C THR A 15 10.54 -12.78 5.22
N GLY A 16 11.61 -13.57 5.01
CA GLY A 16 11.98 -14.66 5.88
C GLY A 16 12.35 -14.22 7.31
N LEU A 17 12.81 -12.99 7.52
CA LEU A 17 13.05 -12.45 8.85
C LEU A 17 11.73 -12.27 9.62
N PHE A 18 10.72 -11.67 8.97
CA PHE A 18 9.38 -11.50 9.56
C PHE A 18 8.74 -12.86 9.87
N THR A 19 8.78 -13.79 8.93
CA THR A 19 8.22 -15.13 9.09
C THR A 19 8.85 -15.88 10.28
N ARG A 20 10.18 -15.86 10.41
CA ARG A 20 10.87 -16.52 11.52
C ARG A 20 10.54 -15.94 12.89
N ARG A 21 10.09 -14.70 12.92
CA ARG A 21 9.67 -14.00 14.14
C ARG A 21 8.18 -14.09 14.40
N GLY A 22 7.42 -14.71 13.51
CA GLY A 22 5.98 -14.86 13.64
C GLY A 22 5.17 -13.61 13.29
N TYR A 23 5.78 -12.61 12.64
CA TYR A 23 5.05 -11.43 12.19
C TYR A 23 4.38 -11.68 10.85
N ASN A 24 3.08 -11.34 10.79
CA ASN A 24 2.34 -11.33 9.53
C ASN A 24 2.65 -10.03 8.78
N ILE A 25 2.96 -10.13 7.50
CA ILE A 25 3.15 -8.98 6.63
C ILE A 25 1.78 -8.62 6.02
N GLU A 26 1.22 -7.49 6.40
CA GLU A 26 -0.07 -6.99 5.89
C GLU A 26 0.07 -6.47 4.46
N SER A 27 1.14 -5.74 4.19
CA SER A 27 1.48 -5.34 2.83
C SER A 27 3.00 -5.25 2.63
N LEU A 28 3.43 -5.52 1.39
CA LEU A 28 4.82 -5.41 1.00
C LEU A 28 4.88 -4.83 -0.40
N VAL A 29 5.45 -3.65 -0.52
CA VAL A 29 5.58 -2.95 -1.78
C VAL A 29 7.05 -2.71 -2.08
N THR A 30 7.46 -3.03 -3.29
CA THR A 30 8.83 -2.79 -3.75
C THR A 30 8.83 -1.80 -4.91
N GLY A 31 9.72 -0.83 -4.86
CA GLY A 31 9.89 0.15 -5.92
C GLY A 31 11.36 0.35 -6.29
N MET A 32 11.60 0.60 -7.57
CA MET A 32 12.90 1.05 -8.04
C MET A 32 13.15 2.49 -7.57
N THR A 33 14.39 2.79 -7.23
CA THR A 33 14.84 4.16 -7.00
C THR A 33 15.41 4.76 -8.29
N GLN A 34 15.91 5.98 -8.25
CA GLN A 34 16.65 6.59 -9.36
C GLN A 34 17.93 5.82 -9.67
N ASP A 35 18.53 5.15 -8.67
CA ASP A 35 19.65 4.23 -8.84
C ASP A 35 19.11 2.81 -9.06
N PRO A 36 19.29 2.19 -10.22
CA PRO A 36 18.83 0.83 -10.52
C PRO A 36 19.44 -0.25 -9.62
N SER A 37 20.55 0.06 -8.96
CA SER A 37 21.19 -0.84 -8.00
C SER A 37 20.55 -0.85 -6.61
N ILE A 38 19.57 0.04 -6.36
CA ILE A 38 18.88 0.20 -5.06
C ILE A 38 17.39 0.06 -5.22
N TYR A 39 16.77 -0.74 -4.35
CA TYR A 39 15.32 -0.85 -4.23
C TYR A 39 14.84 -0.27 -2.91
N HIS A 40 13.65 0.30 -2.97
CA HIS A 40 12.85 0.71 -1.83
C HIS A 40 11.84 -0.39 -1.51
N ILE A 41 11.75 -0.79 -0.25
CA ILE A 41 10.75 -1.75 0.22
C ILE A 41 9.96 -1.08 1.34
N THR A 42 8.66 -0.95 1.16
CA THR A 42 7.74 -0.57 2.25
C THR A 42 7.07 -1.83 2.77
N VAL A 43 7.19 -2.08 4.06
CA VAL A 43 6.58 -3.23 4.74
C VAL A 43 5.63 -2.69 5.78
N ALA A 44 4.37 -3.10 5.72
CA ALA A 44 3.38 -2.86 6.77
C ALA A 44 3.18 -4.13 7.59
N VAL A 45 3.26 -3.97 8.91
CA VAL A 45 3.05 -5.05 9.88
C VAL A 45 2.25 -4.52 11.06
N ILE A 46 1.49 -5.39 11.72
CA ILE A 46 0.87 -5.08 13.01
C ILE A 46 1.84 -5.52 14.10
N ALA A 47 2.42 -4.56 14.81
CA ALA A 47 3.40 -4.78 15.86
C ALA A 47 3.41 -3.60 16.83
N THR A 48 3.95 -3.79 18.03
CA THR A 48 4.20 -2.71 18.98
C THR A 48 5.46 -1.93 18.59
N ASP A 49 5.65 -0.72 19.13
CA ASP A 49 6.82 0.12 18.80
C ASP A 49 8.14 -0.59 19.16
N ASP A 50 8.21 -1.28 20.30
CA ASP A 50 9.37 -2.06 20.71
C ASP A 50 9.69 -3.20 19.72
N GLU A 51 8.67 -3.86 19.20
CA GLU A 51 8.81 -4.92 18.21
C GLU A 51 9.28 -4.37 16.86
N VAL A 52 8.75 -3.22 16.44
CA VAL A 52 9.18 -2.52 15.23
C VAL A 52 10.66 -2.14 15.33
N GLU A 53 11.09 -1.59 16.47
CA GLU A 53 12.49 -1.24 16.71
C GLU A 53 13.40 -2.49 16.67
N LEU A 54 12.96 -3.59 17.29
CA LEU A 54 13.69 -4.84 17.24
C LEU A 54 13.82 -5.38 15.81
N LEU A 55 12.75 -5.33 15.02
CA LEU A 55 12.76 -5.73 13.61
C LEU A 55 13.70 -4.86 12.79
N ALA A 56 13.68 -3.53 13.01
CA ALA A 56 14.57 -2.60 12.33
C ALA A 56 16.04 -2.93 12.58
N ARG A 57 16.45 -3.10 13.85
CA ARG A 57 17.81 -3.50 14.21
C ARG A 57 18.26 -4.82 13.58
N GLN A 58 17.32 -5.74 13.34
CA GLN A 58 17.65 -7.01 12.69
C GLN A 58 17.76 -6.89 11.17
N LEU A 59 16.93 -6.05 10.56
CA LEU A 59 17.03 -5.71 9.15
C LEU A 59 18.35 -5.02 8.83
N GLU A 60 18.80 -4.10 9.68
CA GLU A 60 20.08 -3.39 9.54
C GLU A 60 21.30 -4.33 9.57
N ARG A 61 21.17 -5.50 10.19
CA ARG A 61 22.24 -6.54 10.19
C ARG A 61 22.31 -7.32 8.89
N CYS A 62 21.33 -7.19 8.00
CA CYS A 62 21.38 -7.83 6.69
C CYS A 62 22.35 -7.07 5.78
N MET A 63 23.29 -7.78 5.17
CA MET A 63 24.37 -7.18 4.36
C MET A 63 23.84 -6.34 3.19
N GLU A 64 22.68 -6.69 2.66
CA GLU A 64 22.08 -6.01 1.51
C GLU A 64 21.23 -4.79 1.93
N VAL A 65 20.97 -4.60 3.22
CA VAL A 65 20.19 -3.46 3.72
C VAL A 65 21.10 -2.25 3.86
N ILE A 66 20.70 -1.16 3.23
CA ILE A 66 21.44 0.11 3.22
C ILE A 66 20.95 0.99 4.37
N CYS A 67 19.62 1.03 4.57
CA CYS A 67 19.00 1.89 5.57
C CYS A 67 17.60 1.33 5.91
N VAL A 68 17.24 1.45 7.19
CA VAL A 68 15.89 1.16 7.70
C VAL A 68 15.33 2.41 8.34
N LYS A 69 14.05 2.71 8.07
CA LYS A 69 13.31 3.81 8.67
C LYS A 69 11.94 3.30 9.11
N CYS A 70 11.56 3.59 10.35
CA CYS A 70 10.29 3.16 10.92
C CYS A 70 9.34 4.36 11.03
N ASP A 71 8.05 4.13 10.77
CA ASP A 71 6.99 5.09 11.06
C ASP A 71 6.72 5.10 12.58
N GLY A 72 6.42 6.28 13.15
CA GLY A 72 6.22 6.45 14.60
C GLY A 72 7.47 6.81 15.40
N GLY A 73 8.65 6.89 14.80
CA GLY A 73 9.85 7.46 15.43
C GLY A 73 9.76 9.00 15.51
N GLU A 74 10.33 9.59 16.57
CA GLU A 74 10.28 11.06 16.82
C GLU A 74 10.91 11.90 15.69
N ASP A 75 11.76 11.29 14.86
CA ASP A 75 12.61 11.99 13.88
C ASP A 75 12.17 11.81 12.40
N TRP A 76 11.07 11.09 12.12
CA TRP A 76 10.73 10.75 10.74
C TRP A 76 9.28 11.07 10.38
N GLU A 77 9.09 12.04 9.49
CA GLU A 77 7.82 12.26 8.81
C GLU A 77 7.80 11.48 7.48
N PHE A 78 6.75 10.68 7.29
CA PHE A 78 6.53 9.92 6.07
C PHE A 78 5.34 10.45 5.29
N VAL A 79 5.49 10.54 3.99
CA VAL A 79 4.36 10.63 3.07
C VAL A 79 4.00 9.21 2.65
N GLN A 80 2.79 8.80 2.97
CA GLN A 80 2.29 7.47 2.64
C GLN A 80 1.08 7.58 1.71
N LYS A 81 1.06 6.76 0.68
CA LYS A 81 -0.05 6.65 -0.26
C LYS A 81 -0.33 5.20 -0.60
N GLU A 82 -1.60 4.92 -0.84
CA GLU A 82 -2.11 3.64 -1.32
C GLU A 82 -2.99 3.87 -2.53
N MET A 83 -3.07 2.88 -3.40
CA MET A 83 -4.00 2.88 -4.53
C MET A 83 -4.93 1.68 -4.42
N LEU A 84 -6.21 1.92 -4.71
CA LEU A 84 -7.21 0.88 -4.89
C LEU A 84 -7.70 0.84 -6.33
N LEU A 85 -7.95 -0.37 -6.80
CA LEU A 85 -8.84 -0.61 -7.93
C LEU A 85 -10.09 -1.31 -7.41
N ILE A 86 -11.24 -0.69 -7.64
CA ILE A 86 -12.54 -1.20 -7.18
C ILE A 86 -13.38 -1.51 -8.40
N ARG A 87 -13.78 -2.78 -8.56
CA ARG A 87 -14.76 -3.18 -9.56
C ARG A 87 -16.14 -3.18 -8.92
N ILE A 88 -17.02 -2.33 -9.41
CA ILE A 88 -18.37 -2.11 -8.88
C ILE A 88 -19.36 -2.68 -9.87
N PRO A 89 -20.26 -3.60 -9.47
CA PRO A 89 -21.32 -4.10 -10.34
C PRO A 89 -22.27 -2.96 -10.70
N CYS A 90 -22.59 -2.87 -11.99
CA CYS A 90 -23.41 -1.81 -12.55
C CYS A 90 -24.30 -2.38 -13.64
N ASP A 91 -25.54 -2.71 -13.26
CA ASP A 91 -26.56 -3.36 -14.10
C ASP A 91 -27.55 -2.37 -14.73
N SER A 92 -27.51 -1.11 -14.33
CA SER A 92 -28.42 -0.07 -14.83
C SER A 92 -27.71 1.27 -15.09
N PRO A 93 -28.25 2.10 -16.00
CA PRO A 93 -27.73 3.45 -16.24
C PRO A 93 -27.77 4.35 -14.99
N GLU A 94 -28.80 4.20 -14.16
CA GLU A 94 -28.99 4.97 -12.93
C GLU A 94 -27.85 4.70 -11.93
N LYS A 95 -27.54 3.43 -11.67
CA LYS A 95 -26.40 3.05 -10.85
C LYS A 95 -25.08 3.61 -11.40
N ARG A 96 -24.93 3.62 -12.71
CA ARG A 96 -23.73 4.19 -13.34
C ARG A 96 -23.57 5.67 -13.04
N VAL A 97 -24.65 6.43 -13.13
CA VAL A 97 -24.66 7.86 -12.79
C VAL A 97 -24.34 8.07 -11.32
N GLU A 98 -24.90 7.25 -10.44
CA GLU A 98 -24.64 7.33 -9.00
C GLU A 98 -23.17 7.05 -8.67
N ILE A 99 -22.58 6.00 -9.26
CA ILE A 99 -21.15 5.69 -9.11
C ILE A 99 -20.28 6.87 -9.58
N MET A 100 -20.60 7.46 -10.74
CA MET A 100 -19.87 8.61 -11.28
C MET A 100 -19.98 9.84 -10.36
N ASN A 101 -21.14 10.08 -9.75
CA ASN A 101 -21.34 11.16 -8.81
C ASN A 101 -20.46 10.97 -7.54
N ILE A 102 -20.41 9.75 -7.00
CA ILE A 102 -19.53 9.44 -5.87
C ILE A 102 -18.06 9.62 -6.27
N CYS A 103 -17.66 9.15 -7.46
CA CYS A 103 -16.31 9.38 -7.98
C CYS A 103 -15.96 10.86 -8.01
N ALA A 104 -16.86 11.72 -8.48
CA ALA A 104 -16.66 13.16 -8.54
C ALA A 104 -16.50 13.78 -7.13
N LEU A 105 -17.34 13.36 -6.17
CA LEU A 105 -17.29 13.85 -4.77
C LEU A 105 -16.00 13.45 -4.06
N LEU A 106 -15.53 12.23 -4.27
CA LEU A 106 -14.32 11.69 -3.64
C LEU A 106 -13.04 11.94 -4.46
N SER A 107 -13.14 12.64 -5.60
CA SER A 107 -12.04 12.85 -6.53
C SER A 107 -11.39 11.54 -7.03
N CYS A 108 -12.19 10.46 -7.13
CA CYS A 108 -11.76 9.20 -7.68
C CYS A 108 -11.72 9.27 -9.21
N LYS A 109 -10.91 8.40 -9.82
CA LYS A 109 -10.83 8.29 -11.27
C LYS A 109 -11.59 7.06 -11.77
N THR A 110 -12.29 7.19 -12.88
CA THR A 110 -12.82 6.02 -13.59
C THR A 110 -11.73 5.40 -14.44
N ALA A 111 -11.26 4.22 -14.03
CA ALA A 111 -10.22 3.49 -14.75
C ALA A 111 -10.77 2.66 -15.92
N GLY A 112 -12.04 2.24 -15.83
CA GLY A 112 -12.68 1.48 -16.90
C GLY A 112 -14.21 1.42 -16.77
N VAL A 113 -14.88 1.28 -17.91
CA VAL A 113 -16.33 1.13 -17.95
C VAL A 113 -16.65 -0.11 -18.80
N GLY A 114 -17.16 -1.13 -18.14
CA GLY A 114 -17.65 -2.36 -18.76
C GLY A 114 -19.15 -2.33 -19.04
N LYS A 115 -19.66 -3.41 -19.61
CA LYS A 115 -21.10 -3.56 -19.87
C LYS A 115 -21.91 -3.56 -18.57
N ASN A 116 -21.44 -4.33 -17.57
CA ASN A 116 -22.14 -4.55 -16.30
C ASN A 116 -21.26 -4.19 -15.09
N SER A 117 -20.23 -3.39 -15.27
CA SER A 117 -19.36 -2.95 -14.17
C SER A 117 -18.65 -1.64 -14.50
N VAL A 118 -18.26 -0.94 -13.44
CA VAL A 118 -17.36 0.22 -13.50
C VAL A 118 -16.14 -0.09 -12.65
N ILE A 119 -14.96 0.22 -13.16
CA ILE A 119 -13.70 0.14 -12.40
C ILE A 119 -13.31 1.54 -12.00
N VAL A 120 -13.15 1.73 -10.70
CA VAL A 120 -12.75 3.00 -10.10
C VAL A 120 -11.35 2.87 -9.53
N GLU A 121 -10.53 3.86 -9.78
CA GLU A 121 -9.21 4.05 -9.17
C GLU A 121 -9.31 5.09 -8.06
N VAL A 122 -8.85 4.74 -6.87
CA VAL A 122 -8.75 5.63 -5.71
C VAL A 122 -7.30 5.67 -5.27
N SER A 123 -6.75 6.85 -5.06
CA SER A 123 -5.39 7.00 -4.52
C SER A 123 -5.40 8.05 -3.41
N GLY A 124 -4.83 7.70 -2.28
CA GLY A 124 -4.79 8.59 -1.12
C GLY A 124 -4.09 7.98 0.08
N ASP A 125 -4.23 8.63 1.21
CA ASP A 125 -3.89 8.07 2.50
C ASP A 125 -4.97 7.09 2.98
N THR A 126 -4.72 6.42 4.11
CA THR A 126 -5.65 5.43 4.68
C THR A 126 -7.05 5.97 4.91
N SER A 127 -7.19 7.26 5.24
CA SER A 127 -8.51 7.88 5.49
C SER A 127 -9.32 8.01 4.21
N VAL A 128 -8.69 8.44 3.12
CA VAL A 128 -9.29 8.54 1.78
C VAL A 128 -9.69 7.15 1.27
N ILE A 129 -8.80 6.18 1.41
CA ILE A 129 -9.04 4.77 1.02
C ILE A 129 -10.24 4.20 1.77
N THR A 130 -10.29 4.37 3.08
CA THR A 130 -11.40 3.88 3.92
C THR A 130 -12.73 4.55 3.57
N ALA A 131 -12.72 5.87 3.35
CA ALA A 131 -13.92 6.61 2.95
C ALA A 131 -14.46 6.13 1.58
N ALA A 132 -13.58 5.92 0.63
CA ALA A 132 -13.95 5.41 -0.69
C ALA A 132 -14.57 4.00 -0.60
N LEU A 133 -13.94 3.08 0.12
CA LEU A 133 -14.47 1.72 0.30
C LEU A 133 -15.89 1.75 0.86
N ARG A 134 -16.11 2.45 1.96
CA ARG A 134 -17.44 2.58 2.58
C ARG A 134 -18.49 3.16 1.64
N SER A 135 -18.08 4.12 0.78
CA SER A 135 -19.00 4.76 -0.15
C SER A 135 -19.42 3.84 -1.30
N PHE A 136 -18.59 2.89 -1.70
CA PHE A 136 -18.89 1.96 -2.78
C PHE A 136 -19.47 0.63 -2.33
N GLU A 137 -19.37 0.26 -1.05
CA GLU A 137 -19.99 -0.94 -0.47
C GLU A 137 -21.52 -0.97 -0.62
N ILE A 138 -22.16 0.18 -0.72
CA ILE A 138 -23.62 0.30 -0.94
C ILE A 138 -24.11 -0.33 -2.24
N PHE A 139 -23.22 -0.50 -3.24
CA PHE A 139 -23.58 -1.10 -4.54
C PHE A 139 -23.57 -2.63 -4.55
N GLY A 140 -23.28 -3.27 -3.40
CA GLY A 140 -23.30 -4.72 -3.24
C GLY A 140 -21.91 -5.35 -3.28
N ASP A 141 -21.80 -6.47 -3.98
CA ASP A 141 -20.56 -7.29 -3.98
C ASP A 141 -19.49 -6.65 -4.86
N ILE A 142 -18.69 -5.76 -4.28
CA ILE A 142 -17.57 -5.11 -4.94
C ILE A 142 -16.30 -5.98 -4.85
N GLU A 143 -15.49 -5.95 -5.89
CA GLU A 143 -14.17 -6.56 -5.87
C GLU A 143 -13.10 -5.48 -5.71
N VAL A 144 -12.21 -5.65 -4.76
CA VAL A 144 -11.20 -4.65 -4.40
C VAL A 144 -9.80 -5.23 -4.50
N ILE A 145 -8.89 -4.49 -5.14
CA ILE A 145 -7.47 -4.79 -5.17
C ILE A 145 -6.72 -3.61 -4.56
N HIS A 146 -5.93 -3.90 -3.52
CA HIS A 146 -5.03 -2.95 -2.87
C HIS A 146 -3.63 -3.04 -3.45
N SER A 147 -2.99 -1.91 -3.74
CA SER A 147 -1.58 -1.88 -4.12
C SER A 147 -0.64 -2.17 -2.95
N GLY A 148 -1.14 -1.98 -1.72
CA GLY A 148 -0.31 -1.79 -0.54
C GLY A 148 0.19 -0.36 -0.42
N THR A 149 0.72 -0.03 0.75
CA THR A 149 1.18 1.32 1.08
C THR A 149 2.57 1.59 0.52
N VAL A 150 2.70 2.64 -0.27
CA VAL A 150 3.99 3.20 -0.69
C VAL A 150 4.30 4.37 0.22
N GLY A 151 5.49 4.37 0.82
CA GLY A 151 5.94 5.45 1.68
C GLY A 151 7.27 6.05 1.22
N ILE A 152 7.47 7.33 1.50
CA ILE A 152 8.75 8.03 1.35
C ILE A 152 8.95 8.96 2.54
N ASP A 153 10.17 9.05 3.02
CA ASP A 153 10.57 9.98 4.06
C ASP A 153 10.70 11.40 3.51
N MET A 154 10.42 12.39 4.36
CA MET A 154 10.50 13.82 3.99
C MET A 154 11.93 14.34 3.96
N TYR A 155 12.93 13.58 4.51
CA TYR A 155 14.32 14.03 4.70
C TYR A 155 15.35 13.01 4.22
#